data_b795ce88fb3095ca8af65c03975bba0a
#
_entry.id   b795ce88fb3095ca8af65c03975bba0a
#
_cell.length_a   1.000
_cell.length_b   1.000
_cell.length_c   1.000
_cell.angle_alpha   90.00
_cell.angle_beta   90.00
_cell.angle_gamma   90.00
#
_symmetry.space_group_name_H-M   'P 1'
#
loop_
_entity.id
_entity.type
_entity.pdbx_description
1 polymer ?
#
loop_
_entity_poly.entity_id
_entity_poly.type
_entity_poly.pdbx_seq_one_letter_code
_entity_poly.pdbx_strand_id
1 'polypeptide(L)'
;MKKILILLLTTFIFTTSSAQDLSEFFSNLLPGEGITEASIQINEDDNPDIEILAVRDIKSEENSNFFTQFSLHTQEINNYDRYIANIGFGYRKLSEDKSNMYGVNIFYDNDFEASHQRASIGFE
;
A
#
# COMPACT_ATOMS: atom_id res chain seq x y z
N MET A 1 7.56 -6.86 17.42
CA MET A 1 7.37 -6.66 15.98
C MET A 1 7.27 -5.19 15.57
N LYS A 2 6.45 -4.38 16.22
CA LYS A 2 6.32 -2.93 15.88
C LYS A 2 7.66 -2.18 15.89
N LYS A 3 8.45 -2.35 16.95
CA LYS A 3 9.77 -1.71 17.09
C LYS A 3 10.79 -2.14 16.03
N ILE A 4 10.71 -3.38 15.58
CA ILE A 4 11.60 -3.93 14.54
C ILE A 4 11.24 -3.36 13.16
N LEU A 5 9.95 -3.24 12.86
CA LEU A 5 9.48 -2.63 11.61
C LEU A 5 9.86 -1.15 11.54
N ILE A 6 9.71 -0.42 12.64
CA ILE A 6 10.14 0.99 12.76
C ILE A 6 11.63 1.11 12.54
N LEU A 7 12.43 0.25 13.20
CA LEU A 7 13.88 0.27 13.08
C LEU A 7 14.35 -0.05 11.66
N LEU A 8 13.70 -1.00 10.99
CA LEU A 8 13.96 -1.33 9.59
C LEU A 8 13.60 -0.16 8.65
N LEU A 9 12.45 0.46 8.85
CA LEU A 9 12.03 1.63 8.07
C LEU A 9 12.95 2.83 8.31
N THR A 10 13.33 3.11 9.56
CA THR A 10 14.22 4.23 9.87
C THR A 10 15.65 4.01 9.38
N THR A 11 16.20 2.81 9.50
CA THR A 11 17.52 2.50 8.93
C THR A 11 17.50 2.57 7.41
N PHE A 12 16.40 2.17 6.77
CA PHE A 12 16.27 2.28 5.33
C PHE A 12 16.22 3.74 4.85
N ILE A 13 15.53 4.62 5.58
CA ILE A 13 15.46 6.06 5.26
C ILE A 13 16.84 6.73 5.37
N PHE A 14 17.68 6.33 6.32
CA PHE A 14 19.04 6.86 6.42
C PHE A 14 19.98 6.39 5.31
N THR A 15 19.71 5.25 4.69
CA THR A 15 20.52 4.68 3.60
C THR A 15 20.03 5.07 2.21
N THR A 16 18.73 5.39 2.06
CA THR A 16 18.12 5.83 0.80
C THR A 16 17.61 7.25 0.94
N SER A 17 18.02 8.13 0.05
CA SER A 17 17.67 9.55 0.10
C SER A 17 16.40 9.90 -0.69
N SER A 18 15.73 8.94 -1.33
CA SER A 18 14.60 9.23 -2.21
C SER A 18 13.44 8.24 -2.07
N ALA A 19 12.23 8.74 -2.33
CA ALA A 19 11.04 7.92 -2.44
C ALA A 19 11.12 6.89 -3.56
N GLN A 20 11.88 7.19 -4.62
CA GLN A 20 12.13 6.27 -5.72
C GLN A 20 12.90 5.03 -5.29
N ASP A 21 13.96 5.18 -4.48
CA ASP A 21 14.73 4.06 -3.96
C ASP A 21 13.89 3.17 -3.05
N LEU A 22 13.03 3.78 -2.24
CA LEU A 22 12.07 3.08 -1.39
C LEU A 22 11.04 2.29 -2.22
N SER A 23 10.51 2.91 -3.26
CA SER A 23 9.59 2.27 -4.22
C SER A 23 10.24 1.07 -4.91
N GLU A 24 11.47 1.23 -5.37
CA GLU A 24 12.24 0.17 -6.02
C GLU A 24 12.53 -1.00 -5.07
N PHE A 25 12.92 -0.71 -3.83
CA PHE A 25 13.13 -1.73 -2.82
C PHE A 25 11.87 -2.58 -2.58
N PHE A 26 10.73 -1.95 -2.34
CA PHE A 26 9.48 -2.66 -2.11
C PHE A 26 8.96 -3.35 -3.37
N SER A 27 9.22 -2.78 -4.55
CA SER A 27 8.88 -3.42 -5.82
C SER A 27 9.62 -4.75 -6.02
N ASN A 28 10.89 -4.79 -5.62
CA ASN A 28 11.71 -5.99 -5.72
C ASN A 28 11.36 -7.04 -4.64
N LEU A 29 10.85 -6.59 -3.50
CA LEU A 29 10.47 -7.46 -2.40
C LEU A 29 9.13 -8.18 -2.63
N LEU A 30 8.20 -7.51 -3.30
CA LEU A 30 6.86 -8.02 -3.56
C LEU A 30 6.81 -8.79 -4.89
N PRO A 31 6.36 -10.04 -4.89
CA PRO A 31 6.28 -10.82 -6.14
C PRO A 31 5.17 -10.32 -7.06
N GLY A 32 5.30 -10.63 -8.34
CA GLY A 32 4.31 -10.32 -9.36
C GLY A 32 4.57 -9.03 -10.13
N GLU A 33 3.79 -8.82 -11.17
CA GLU A 33 3.82 -7.62 -12.00
C GLU A 33 2.84 -6.57 -11.46
N GLY A 34 3.19 -5.30 -11.57
CA GLY A 34 2.33 -4.22 -11.15
C GLY A 34 3.07 -2.94 -10.82
N ILE A 35 2.41 -2.10 -10.06
CA ILE A 35 2.88 -0.77 -9.69
C ILE A 35 3.24 -0.73 -8.21
N THR A 36 4.34 -0.06 -7.89
CA THR A 36 4.69 0.31 -6.52
C THR A 36 4.96 1.80 -6.46
N GLU A 37 4.27 2.46 -5.57
CA GLU A 37 4.45 3.88 -5.30
C GLU A 37 4.90 4.06 -3.86
N ALA A 38 5.83 4.97 -3.64
CA ALA A 38 6.27 5.36 -2.31
C ALA A 38 6.31 6.87 -2.22
N SER A 39 5.86 7.41 -1.11
CA SER A 39 5.97 8.83 -0.79
C SER A 39 6.57 9.02 0.60
N ILE A 40 7.37 10.06 0.73
CA ILE A 40 7.97 10.47 2.01
C ILE A 40 7.64 11.95 2.18
N GLN A 41 6.95 12.28 3.26
CA GLN A 41 6.69 13.65 3.64
C GLN A 41 7.52 13.98 4.87
N ILE A 42 8.39 14.96 4.72
CA ILE A 42 9.28 15.43 5.79
C ILE A 42 8.66 16.68 6.41
N ASN A 43 8.40 16.63 7.71
CA ASN A 43 7.95 17.76 8.51
C ASN A 43 9.12 18.24 9.38
N GLU A 44 9.21 19.55 9.64
CA GLU A 44 10.37 20.13 10.31
C GLU A 44 10.57 19.65 11.75
N ASP A 45 9.49 19.35 12.46
CA ASP A 45 9.51 19.00 13.89
C ASP A 45 9.09 17.56 14.20
N ASP A 46 8.74 16.77 13.18
CA ASP A 46 8.15 15.44 13.35
C ASP A 46 8.97 14.38 12.60
N ASN A 47 8.70 13.12 12.95
CA ASN A 47 9.19 11.99 12.15
C ASN A 47 8.59 12.03 10.75
N PRO A 48 9.33 11.60 9.72
CA PRO A 48 8.80 11.60 8.37
C PRO A 48 7.61 10.64 8.23
N ASP A 49 6.57 11.11 7.54
CA ASP A 49 5.46 10.27 7.14
C ASP A 49 5.84 9.47 5.89
N ILE A 50 5.61 8.18 5.92
CA ILE A 50 5.93 7.27 4.83
C ILE A 50 4.65 6.59 4.38
N GLU A 51 4.42 6.58 3.09
CA GLU A 51 3.35 5.82 2.46
C GLU A 51 3.91 4.94 1.35
N ILE A 52 3.52 3.68 1.35
CA ILE A 52 3.85 2.72 0.33
C ILE A 52 2.56 2.09 -0.15
N LEU A 53 2.35 2.13 -1.45
CA LEU A 53 1.23 1.51 -2.12
C LEU A 53 1.78 0.57 -3.19
N ALA A 54 1.35 -0.68 -3.16
CA ALA A 54 1.69 -1.66 -4.18
C ALA A 54 0.43 -2.33 -4.70
N VAL A 55 0.30 -2.39 -6.01
CA VAL A 55 -0.75 -3.15 -6.71
C VAL A 55 -0.07 -4.22 -7.53
N ARG A 56 -0.52 -5.46 -7.39
CA ARG A 56 0.04 -6.61 -8.09
C ARG A 56 -1.05 -7.40 -8.78
N ASP A 57 -0.81 -7.71 -10.04
CA ASP A 57 -1.67 -8.60 -10.80
C ASP A 57 -1.48 -10.03 -10.31
N ILE A 58 -2.57 -10.69 -9.96
CA ILE A 58 -2.58 -12.11 -9.62
C ILE A 58 -2.87 -12.92 -10.87
N LYS A 59 -3.89 -12.51 -11.62
CA LYS A 59 -4.27 -13.14 -12.88
C LYS A 59 -4.86 -12.10 -13.82
N SER A 60 -4.26 -11.95 -14.98
CA SER A 60 -4.75 -11.10 -16.06
C SER A 60 -5.18 -11.93 -17.26
N GLU A 61 -6.37 -11.65 -17.77
CA GLU A 61 -6.92 -12.18 -19.02
C GLU A 61 -7.27 -11.02 -19.94
N GLU A 62 -7.63 -11.28 -21.17
CA GLU A 62 -7.88 -10.24 -22.18
C GLU A 62 -8.89 -9.17 -21.70
N ASN A 63 -9.95 -9.59 -21.02
CA ASN A 63 -11.03 -8.69 -20.58
C ASN A 63 -11.23 -8.70 -19.05
N SER A 64 -10.35 -9.33 -18.29
CA SER A 64 -10.48 -9.39 -16.84
C SER A 64 -9.14 -9.36 -16.13
N ASN A 65 -9.13 -8.81 -14.94
CA ASN A 65 -7.95 -8.75 -14.08
C ASN A 65 -8.34 -9.04 -12.63
N PHE A 66 -7.63 -9.96 -12.02
CA PHE A 66 -7.66 -10.18 -10.58
C PHE A 66 -6.35 -9.69 -9.98
N PHE A 67 -6.43 -8.78 -9.02
CA PHE A 67 -5.26 -8.11 -8.44
C PHE A 67 -5.35 -8.06 -6.92
N THR A 68 -4.19 -7.87 -6.29
CA THR A 68 -4.06 -7.52 -4.88
C THR A 68 -3.48 -6.13 -4.74
N GLN A 69 -3.88 -5.44 -3.70
CA GLN A 69 -3.35 -4.14 -3.30
C GLN A 69 -2.87 -4.21 -1.86
N PHE A 70 -1.71 -3.66 -1.62
CA PHE A 70 -1.14 -3.51 -0.29
C PHE A 70 -0.74 -2.06 -0.07
N SER A 71 -1.03 -1.53 1.10
CA SER A 71 -0.51 -0.23 1.51
C SER A 71 -0.01 -0.24 2.95
N LEU A 72 1.01 0.55 3.20
CA LEU A 72 1.52 0.84 4.53
C LEU A 72 1.65 2.35 4.66
N HIS A 73 1.05 2.90 5.69
CA HIS A 73 1.10 4.32 5.98
C HIS A 73 1.57 4.55 7.41
N THR A 74 2.56 5.42 7.58
CA THR A 74 3.03 5.87 8.89
C THR A 74 2.66 7.35 9.05
N GLN A 75 2.08 7.71 10.17
CA GLN A 75 1.70 9.08 10.47
C GLN A 75 1.87 9.39 11.94
N GLU A 76 2.44 10.54 12.27
CA GLU A 76 2.49 11.06 13.63
C GLU A 76 1.29 11.99 13.86
N ILE A 77 0.49 11.66 14.88
CA ILE A 77 -0.65 12.46 15.31
C ILE A 77 -0.54 12.69 16.82
N ASN A 78 -0.52 13.95 17.27
CA ASN A 78 -0.43 14.33 18.68
C ASN A 78 0.74 13.66 19.44
N ASN A 79 1.92 13.58 18.82
CA ASN A 79 3.12 12.92 19.31
C ASN A 79 3.00 11.39 19.43
N TYR A 80 2.01 10.77 18.80
CA TYR A 80 1.87 9.32 18.69
C TYR A 80 2.10 8.87 17.25
N ASP A 81 3.01 7.92 17.07
CA ASP A 81 3.22 7.28 15.79
C ASP A 81 2.07 6.31 15.48
N ARG A 82 1.46 6.46 14.32
CA ARG A 82 0.42 5.54 13.83
C ARG A 82 0.94 4.76 12.64
N TYR A 83 0.65 3.47 12.65
CA TYR A 83 0.99 2.53 11.58
C TYR A 83 -0.30 1.89 11.10
N ILE A 84 -0.65 2.17 9.84
CA ILE A 84 -1.86 1.65 9.21
C ILE A 84 -1.44 0.78 8.04
N ALA A 85 -1.83 -0.48 8.06
CA ALA A 85 -1.66 -1.39 6.94
C ALA A 85 -3.02 -1.73 6.33
N ASN A 86 -3.04 -1.82 5.02
CA ASN A 86 -4.21 -2.17 4.25
C ASN A 86 -3.84 -3.29 3.28
N ILE A 87 -4.69 -4.29 3.17
CA ILE A 87 -4.62 -5.32 2.14
C ILE A 87 -5.97 -5.42 1.45
N GLY A 88 -5.94 -5.51 0.13
CA GLY A 88 -7.15 -5.62 -0.65
C GLY A 88 -7.00 -6.60 -1.80
N PHE A 89 -8.14 -7.09 -2.25
CA PHE A 89 -8.27 -7.91 -3.44
C PHE A 89 -9.36 -7.31 -4.31
N GLY A 90 -9.09 -7.26 -5.61
CA GLY A 90 -10.03 -6.72 -6.57
C GLY A 90 -10.12 -7.57 -7.82
N TYR A 91 -11.29 -7.56 -8.40
CA TYR A 91 -11.56 -8.15 -9.70
C TYR A 91 -12.22 -7.13 -10.60
N ARG A 92 -11.68 -6.95 -11.78
CA ARG A 92 -12.23 -6.06 -12.83
C ARG A 92 -12.50 -6.84 -14.09
N LYS A 93 -13.59 -6.51 -14.73
CA LYS A 93 -14.00 -7.10 -16.02
C LYS A 93 -14.43 -6.02 -16.99
N LEU A 94 -13.90 -6.06 -18.20
CA LEU A 94 -14.37 -5.27 -19.33
C LEU A 94 -15.50 -6.01 -20.04
N SER A 95 -16.48 -5.25 -20.56
CA SER A 95 -17.47 -5.78 -21.50
C SER A 95 -16.79 -6.21 -22.81
N GLU A 96 -17.47 -7.05 -23.60
CA GLU A 96 -16.91 -7.56 -24.87
C GLU A 96 -16.52 -6.44 -25.85
N ASP A 97 -17.33 -5.38 -25.90
CA ASP A 97 -17.08 -4.19 -26.70
C ASP A 97 -16.10 -3.19 -26.06
N LYS A 98 -15.59 -3.50 -24.86
CA LYS A 98 -14.68 -2.66 -24.05
C LYS A 98 -15.25 -1.28 -23.70
N SER A 99 -16.56 -1.09 -23.78
CA SER A 99 -17.21 0.20 -23.46
C SER A 99 -17.51 0.37 -21.98
N ASN A 100 -17.63 -0.74 -21.23
CA ASN A 100 -17.94 -0.71 -19.81
C ASN A 100 -16.96 -1.56 -19.01
N MET A 101 -16.61 -1.08 -17.84
CA MET A 101 -15.80 -1.79 -16.87
C MET A 101 -16.62 -2.00 -15.59
N TYR A 102 -16.58 -3.20 -15.07
CA TYR A 102 -17.21 -3.58 -13.80
C TYR A 102 -16.13 -4.07 -12.85
N GLY A 103 -16.20 -3.66 -11.62
CA GLY A 103 -15.24 -4.09 -10.62
C GLY A 103 -15.89 -4.33 -9.26
N VAL A 104 -15.27 -5.24 -8.52
CA VAL A 104 -15.55 -5.48 -7.11
C VAL A 104 -14.23 -5.59 -6.37
N ASN A 105 -14.18 -5.01 -5.19
CA ASN A 105 -13.01 -5.07 -4.34
C ASN A 105 -13.38 -5.26 -2.88
N ILE A 106 -12.46 -5.88 -2.15
CA ILE A 106 -12.57 -6.11 -0.71
C ILE A 106 -11.28 -5.62 -0.08
N PHE A 107 -11.40 -4.81 0.97
CA PHE A 107 -10.26 -4.29 1.70
C PHE A 107 -10.35 -4.63 3.19
N TYR A 108 -9.20 -4.85 3.78
CA TYR A 108 -9.02 -4.98 5.22
C TYR A 108 -7.95 -4.01 5.69
N ASP A 109 -8.32 -3.16 6.62
CA ASP A 109 -7.45 -2.15 7.23
C ASP A 109 -7.14 -2.54 8.67
N ASN A 110 -5.90 -2.34 9.10
CA ASN A 110 -5.49 -2.49 10.48
C ASN A 110 -4.66 -1.29 10.93
N ASP A 111 -5.15 -0.58 11.94
CA ASP A 111 -4.43 0.44 12.67
C ASP A 111 -3.79 -0.20 13.92
N PHE A 112 -2.49 -0.40 13.88
CA PHE A 112 -1.77 -1.14 14.93
C PHE A 112 -1.69 -0.38 16.26
N GLU A 113 -1.72 0.95 16.26
CA GLU A 113 -1.65 1.72 17.50
C GLU A 113 -3.01 1.83 18.19
N ALA A 114 -4.07 2.10 17.45
CA ALA A 114 -5.42 2.20 17.97
C ALA A 114 -6.11 0.84 18.11
N SER A 115 -5.51 -0.25 17.62
CA SER A 115 -6.10 -1.59 17.54
C SER A 115 -7.46 -1.62 16.84
N HIS A 116 -7.64 -0.74 15.86
CA HIS A 116 -8.84 -0.68 15.04
C HIS A 116 -8.67 -1.51 13.77
N GLN A 117 -9.70 -2.28 13.47
CA GLN A 117 -9.77 -3.10 12.26
C GLN A 117 -11.03 -2.73 11.48
N ARG A 118 -10.92 -2.68 10.18
CA ARG A 118 -12.04 -2.39 9.31
C ARG A 118 -11.98 -3.26 8.07
N ALA A 119 -13.12 -3.80 7.68
CA ALA A 119 -13.32 -4.43 6.39
C ALA A 119 -14.29 -3.60 5.56
N SER A 120 -14.03 -3.52 4.27
CA SER A 120 -14.90 -2.79 3.32
C SER A 120 -15.02 -3.50 2.00
N ILE A 121 -16.13 -3.26 1.32
CA ILE A 121 -16.42 -3.76 -0.03
C ILE A 121 -16.73 -2.58 -0.91
N GLY A 122 -16.12 -2.54 -2.09
CA GLY A 122 -16.37 -1.52 -3.09
C GLY A 122 -16.84 -2.12 -4.41
N PHE A 123 -17.58 -1.30 -5.17
CA PHE A 123 -18.05 -1.61 -6.51
C PHE A 123 -17.69 -0.46 -7.45
N GLU A 124 -17.25 -0.81 -8.65
CA GLU A 124 -16.93 0.14 -9.72
C GLU A 124 -17.84 -0.06 -10.93
#